data_898bfd4838d0fb3cd355546001a9d969
#
_entry.id   898bfd4838d0fb3cd355546001a9d969
#
_cell.length_a   1.000
_cell.length_b   1.000
_cell.length_c   1.000
_cell.angle_alpha   90.00
_cell.angle_beta   90.00
_cell.angle_gamma   90.00
#
_symmetry.space_group_name_H-M   'P 1'
#
loop_
_entity.id
_entity.type
_entity.pdbx_description
1 polymer ?
#
loop_
_entity_poly.entity_id
_entity_poly.type
_entity_poly.pdbx_seq_one_letter_code
_entity_poly.pdbx_strand_id
1 'polypeptide(L)'
;MISHLASDPQATRRYFESGRTLVEFYAKWCGTCRALTRTLQSVEAVVGIPVVKVDIEDDPTLAARFAILGVPQLLLLHDGVETSRVAGSLDESEFAAWFAAANRR
;
A
#
# COMPACT_ATOMS: atom_id res chain seq x y z
N MET A 1 11.22 3.87 -4.33
CA MET A 1 10.47 3.66 -5.58
C MET A 1 9.21 2.86 -5.32
N ILE A 2 8.11 3.27 -5.93
CA ILE A 2 6.84 2.55 -5.81
C ILE A 2 6.82 1.44 -6.86
N SER A 3 6.65 0.20 -6.41
CA SER A 3 6.60 -0.97 -7.28
C SER A 3 5.16 -1.38 -7.57
N HIS A 4 4.94 -1.92 -8.77
CA HIS A 4 3.63 -2.43 -9.18
C HIS A 4 3.66 -3.94 -9.22
N LEU A 5 2.90 -4.59 -8.34
CA LEU A 5 2.84 -6.04 -8.27
C LEU A 5 2.29 -6.66 -9.55
N ALA A 6 1.29 -6.02 -10.16
CA ALA A 6 0.62 -6.56 -11.34
C ALA A 6 1.53 -6.79 -12.54
N SER A 7 2.58 -5.97 -12.71
CA SER A 7 3.48 -6.12 -13.85
C SER A 7 4.43 -7.30 -13.70
N ASP A 8 4.77 -7.70 -12.46
CA ASP A 8 5.61 -8.86 -12.20
C ASP A 8 5.35 -9.37 -10.77
N PRO A 9 4.33 -10.21 -10.61
CA PRO A 9 4.00 -10.76 -9.29
C PRO A 9 5.14 -11.52 -8.63
N GLN A 10 5.97 -12.18 -9.43
CA GLN A 10 7.10 -12.96 -8.89
C GLN A 10 8.14 -12.04 -8.28
N ALA A 11 8.48 -10.95 -8.95
CA ALA A 11 9.51 -10.03 -8.47
C ALA A 11 9.08 -9.31 -7.19
N THR A 12 7.79 -9.05 -7.03
CA THR A 12 7.29 -8.31 -5.88
C THR A 12 6.79 -9.19 -4.74
N ARG A 13 6.68 -10.50 -4.97
CA ARG A 13 6.18 -11.44 -3.97
C ARG A 13 6.93 -11.37 -2.65
N ARG A 14 8.24 -11.17 -2.69
CA ARG A 14 9.08 -11.08 -1.51
C ARG A 14 8.64 -9.99 -0.54
N TYR A 15 8.00 -8.93 -1.03
CA TYR A 15 7.51 -7.85 -0.18
C TYR A 15 6.37 -8.30 0.73
N PHE A 16 5.71 -9.39 0.36
CA PHE A 16 4.61 -9.97 1.13
C PHE A 16 5.08 -11.13 2.01
N GLU A 17 6.37 -11.48 1.97
CA GLU A 17 6.89 -12.62 2.69
C GLU A 17 7.75 -12.21 3.87
N SER A 18 8.48 -11.10 3.76
CA SER A 18 9.36 -10.67 4.84
C SER A 18 9.55 -9.17 4.87
N GLY A 19 9.77 -8.65 6.07
CA GLY A 19 10.03 -7.25 6.32
C GLY A 19 8.77 -6.41 6.34
N ARG A 20 8.95 -5.12 6.58
CA ARG A 20 7.86 -4.16 6.59
C ARG A 20 7.64 -3.61 5.19
N THR A 21 6.39 -3.51 4.78
CA THR A 21 6.01 -3.02 3.45
C THR A 21 4.72 -2.21 3.55
N LEU A 22 4.68 -1.07 2.88
CA LEU A 22 3.42 -0.36 2.66
C LEU A 22 2.82 -0.84 1.35
N VAL A 23 1.54 -1.18 1.37
CA VAL A 23 0.83 -1.64 0.18
C VAL A 23 -0.38 -0.75 -0.06
N GLU A 24 -0.44 -0.14 -1.24
CA GLU A 24 -1.62 0.60 -1.69
C GLU A 24 -2.43 -0.30 -2.62
N PHE A 25 -3.64 -0.66 -2.19
CA PHE A 25 -4.61 -1.31 -3.06
C PHE A 25 -5.41 -0.24 -3.78
N TYR A 26 -5.46 -0.33 -5.11
CA TYR A 26 -6.05 0.71 -5.94
C TYR A 26 -6.79 0.12 -7.13
N ALA A 27 -7.51 0.98 -7.85
CA ALA A 27 -8.09 0.66 -9.15
C ALA A 27 -7.81 1.82 -10.11
N LYS A 28 -7.68 1.50 -11.40
CA LYS A 28 -7.31 2.49 -12.42
C LYS A 28 -8.36 3.59 -12.57
N TRP A 29 -9.63 3.26 -12.32
CA TRP A 29 -10.76 4.22 -12.44
C TRP A 29 -10.92 5.12 -11.22
N CYS A 30 -10.13 4.95 -10.19
CA CYS A 30 -10.34 5.57 -8.88
C CYS A 30 -9.53 6.87 -8.75
N GLY A 31 -10.22 8.01 -8.71
CA GLY A 31 -9.58 9.32 -8.58
C GLY A 31 -8.90 9.53 -7.23
N THR A 32 -9.51 9.07 -6.13
CA THR A 32 -8.92 9.17 -4.81
C THR A 32 -7.69 8.27 -4.66
N CYS A 33 -7.64 7.17 -5.40
CA CYS A 33 -6.43 6.33 -5.46
C CYS A 33 -5.26 7.11 -6.04
N ARG A 34 -5.49 7.88 -7.11
CA ARG A 34 -4.45 8.70 -7.71
C ARG A 34 -3.94 9.78 -6.75
N ALA A 35 -4.83 10.35 -5.96
CA ALA A 35 -4.46 11.33 -4.95
C ALA A 35 -3.56 10.70 -3.88
N LEU A 36 -3.91 9.51 -3.40
CA LEU A 36 -3.09 8.79 -2.43
C LEU A 36 -1.73 8.42 -3.03
N THR A 37 -1.70 7.97 -4.27
CA THR A 37 -0.44 7.65 -4.95
C THR A 37 0.49 8.85 -4.99
N ARG A 38 -0.05 10.04 -5.28
CA ARG A 38 0.77 11.26 -5.28
C ARG A 38 1.37 11.56 -3.91
N THR A 39 0.59 11.38 -2.85
CA THR A 39 1.08 11.54 -1.48
C THR A 39 2.21 10.56 -1.20
N LEU A 40 2.04 9.28 -1.57
CA LEU A 40 3.07 8.27 -1.36
C LEU A 40 4.35 8.59 -2.14
N GLN A 41 4.22 9.08 -3.36
CA GLN A 41 5.38 9.51 -4.14
C GLN A 41 6.15 10.64 -3.46
N SER A 42 5.45 11.56 -2.82
CA SER A 42 6.09 12.67 -2.11
C SER A 42 6.85 12.22 -0.87
N VAL A 43 6.37 11.17 -0.19
CA VAL A 43 6.92 10.75 1.10
C VAL A 43 7.83 9.52 1.02
N GLU A 44 7.89 8.84 -0.13
CA GLU A 44 8.57 7.54 -0.21
C GLU A 44 10.05 7.62 0.20
N ALA A 45 10.71 8.73 -0.06
CA ALA A 45 12.13 8.90 0.29
C ALA A 45 12.36 8.90 1.80
N VAL A 46 11.36 9.32 2.59
CA VAL A 46 11.48 9.41 4.04
C VAL A 46 10.80 8.25 4.78
N VAL A 47 10.01 7.45 4.07
CA VAL A 47 9.31 6.31 4.67
C VAL A 47 10.28 5.20 5.09
N GLY A 48 11.31 4.95 4.29
CA GLY A 48 12.36 4.01 4.63
C GLY A 48 12.02 2.54 4.48
N ILE A 49 10.82 2.21 3.98
CA ILE A 49 10.41 0.85 3.68
C ILE A 49 9.82 0.79 2.27
N PRO A 50 9.77 -0.40 1.66
CA PRO A 50 9.20 -0.52 0.32
C PRO A 50 7.74 -0.09 0.27
N VAL A 51 7.37 0.54 -0.86
CA VAL A 51 5.99 0.92 -1.15
C VAL A 51 5.57 0.16 -2.41
N VAL A 52 4.52 -0.64 -2.31
CA VAL A 52 4.03 -1.49 -3.39
C VAL A 52 2.60 -1.11 -3.72
N LYS A 53 2.28 -1.05 -5.01
CA LYS A 53 0.91 -0.82 -5.47
C LYS A 53 0.33 -2.13 -6.03
N VAL A 54 -0.90 -2.42 -5.66
CA VAL A 54 -1.63 -3.58 -6.15
C VAL A 54 -2.94 -3.13 -6.76
N ASP A 55 -3.11 -3.40 -8.06
CA ASP A 55 -4.37 -3.16 -8.75
C ASP A 55 -5.32 -4.32 -8.42
N ILE A 56 -6.45 -4.00 -7.80
CA ILE A 56 -7.40 -5.03 -7.35
C ILE A 56 -8.03 -5.80 -8.49
N GLU A 57 -8.03 -5.24 -9.70
CA GLU A 57 -8.58 -5.90 -10.87
C GLU A 57 -7.55 -6.81 -11.55
N ASP A 58 -6.28 -6.47 -11.44
CA ASP A 58 -5.20 -7.31 -11.98
C ASP A 58 -4.85 -8.46 -11.03
N ASP A 59 -5.05 -8.26 -9.72
CA ASP A 59 -4.77 -9.32 -8.74
C ASP A 59 -5.92 -9.43 -7.73
N PRO A 60 -7.05 -9.99 -8.15
CA PRO A 60 -8.20 -10.16 -7.26
C PRO A 60 -7.95 -11.16 -6.12
N THR A 61 -7.03 -12.10 -6.33
CA THR A 61 -6.67 -13.07 -5.28
C THR A 61 -6.01 -12.38 -4.09
N LEU A 62 -5.08 -11.48 -4.37
CA LEU A 62 -4.40 -10.75 -3.30
C LEU A 62 -5.37 -9.78 -2.61
N ALA A 63 -6.24 -9.11 -3.37
CA ALA A 63 -7.27 -8.26 -2.80
C ALA A 63 -8.19 -9.04 -1.85
N ALA A 64 -8.57 -10.25 -2.24
CA ALA A 64 -9.40 -11.12 -1.41
C ALA A 64 -8.66 -11.55 -0.14
N ARG A 65 -7.37 -11.88 -0.26
CA ARG A 65 -6.54 -12.27 0.89
C ARG A 65 -6.57 -11.22 2.00
N PHE A 66 -6.57 -9.95 1.64
CA PHE A 66 -6.59 -8.85 2.61
C PHE A 66 -7.96 -8.24 2.80
N ALA A 67 -9.01 -8.88 2.26
CA ALA A 67 -10.40 -8.42 2.39
C ALA A 67 -10.57 -6.97 1.95
N ILE A 68 -10.06 -6.64 0.77
CA ILE A 68 -10.17 -5.29 0.21
C ILE A 68 -11.54 -5.13 -0.43
N LEU A 69 -12.43 -4.41 0.23
CA LEU A 69 -13.80 -4.20 -0.23
C LEU A 69 -14.01 -2.85 -0.91
N GLY A 70 -13.04 -1.96 -0.80
CA GLY A 70 -13.09 -0.65 -1.43
C GLY A 70 -11.69 -0.10 -1.61
N VAL A 71 -11.53 0.92 -2.45
CA VAL A 71 -10.24 1.52 -2.75
C VAL A 71 -10.32 3.05 -2.62
N PRO A 72 -9.20 3.71 -2.32
CA PRO A 72 -7.91 3.12 -2.00
C PRO A 72 -7.86 2.59 -0.56
N GLN A 73 -7.00 1.61 -0.33
CA GLN A 73 -6.67 1.19 1.03
C GLN A 73 -5.16 1.05 1.14
N LEU A 74 -4.61 1.57 2.23
CA LEU A 74 -3.19 1.53 2.51
C LEU A 74 -2.98 0.63 3.72
N LEU A 75 -2.17 -0.42 3.53
CA LEU A 75 -1.87 -1.39 4.57
C LEU A 75 -0.38 -1.32 4.92
N LEU A 76 -0.08 -1.44 6.21
CA LEU A 76 1.28 -1.74 6.64
C LEU A 76 1.36 -3.22 6.95
N LEU A 77 2.26 -3.91 6.26
CA LEU A 77 2.51 -5.34 6.48
C LEU A 77 3.84 -5.53 7.20
N HIS A 78 3.89 -6.55 8.03
CA HIS A 78 5.14 -7.01 8.63
C HIS A 78 5.20 -8.52 8.45
N ASP A 79 6.18 -8.98 7.66
CA ASP A 79 6.34 -10.39 7.31
C ASP A 79 5.04 -10.98 6.71
N GLY A 80 4.38 -10.19 5.87
CA GLY A 80 3.16 -10.60 5.19
C GLY A 80 1.88 -10.46 6.00
N VAL A 81 1.98 -10.01 7.25
CA VAL A 81 0.82 -9.87 8.15
C VAL A 81 0.43 -8.40 8.26
N GLU A 82 -0.84 -8.11 8.06
CA GLU A 82 -1.36 -6.75 8.22
C GLU A 82 -1.26 -6.32 9.68
N THR A 83 -0.56 -5.21 9.94
CA THR A 83 -0.45 -4.65 11.28
C THR A 83 -1.23 -3.36 11.43
N SER A 84 -1.53 -2.65 10.34
CA SER A 84 -2.35 -1.45 10.36
C SER A 84 -2.94 -1.20 8.99
N ARG A 85 -4.05 -0.46 8.95
CA ARG A 85 -4.78 -0.17 7.73
C ARG A 85 -5.45 1.19 7.83
N VAL A 86 -5.50 1.92 6.71
CA VAL A 86 -6.29 3.14 6.60
C VAL A 86 -6.90 3.20 5.21
N ALA A 87 -8.14 3.70 5.12
CA ALA A 87 -8.87 3.81 3.87
C ALA A 87 -8.95 5.28 3.43
N GLY A 88 -9.07 5.50 2.13
CA GLY A 88 -9.24 6.82 1.54
C GLY A 88 -7.93 7.51 1.23
N SER A 89 -8.02 8.67 0.58
CA SER A 89 -6.84 9.46 0.31
C SER A 89 -6.38 10.18 1.58
N LEU A 90 -5.07 10.33 1.70
CA LEU A 90 -4.43 11.04 2.81
C LEU A 90 -3.52 12.11 2.21
N ASP A 91 -3.49 13.30 2.82
CA ASP A 91 -2.43 14.25 2.50
C ASP A 91 -1.15 13.85 3.25
N GLU A 92 -0.06 14.58 3.03
CA GLU A 92 1.23 14.24 3.64
C GLU A 92 1.16 14.27 5.17
N SER A 93 0.47 15.23 5.74
CA SER A 93 0.32 15.38 7.19
C SER A 93 -0.47 14.23 7.79
N GLU A 94 -1.59 13.86 7.17
CA GLU A 94 -2.43 12.75 7.59
C GLU A 94 -1.67 11.43 7.48
N PHE A 95 -0.94 11.24 6.38
CA PHE A 95 -0.11 10.05 6.21
C PHE A 95 0.96 9.97 7.30
N ALA A 96 1.67 11.07 7.56
CA ALA A 96 2.74 11.08 8.56
C ALA A 96 2.22 10.68 9.95
N ALA A 97 1.06 11.20 10.34
CA ALA A 97 0.45 10.87 11.63
C ALA A 97 0.07 9.40 11.70
N TRP A 98 -0.58 8.88 10.65
CA TRP A 98 -0.98 7.47 10.61
C TRP A 98 0.25 6.55 10.62
N PHE A 99 1.24 6.85 9.78
CA PHE A 99 2.42 6.00 9.63
C PHE A 99 3.26 5.97 10.91
N ALA A 100 3.42 7.10 11.58
CA ALA A 100 4.16 7.15 12.83
C ALA A 100 3.53 6.26 13.89
N ALA A 101 2.20 6.27 13.99
CA ALA A 101 1.48 5.41 14.94
C ALA A 101 1.54 3.94 14.51
N ALA A 102 1.34 3.66 13.22
CA ALA A 102 1.33 2.30 12.69
C ALA A 102 2.70 1.63 12.80
N ASN A 103 3.77 2.38 12.53
CA ASN A 103 5.13 1.85 12.47
C ASN A 103 5.73 1.55 13.85
N ARG A 104 5.04 1.90 14.92
CA ARG A 104 5.47 1.57 16.30
C ARG A 104 5.06 0.18 16.73
N ARG A 105 4.18 -0.46 16.01
CA ARG A 105 3.63 -1.78 16.37
C ARG A 105 4.55 -2.92 15.96
#